data_d7d1c706112aeba6e5cd2362f8e952c4
#
_entry.id   d7d1c706112aeba6e5cd2362f8e952c4
#
_cell.length_a   1.000
_cell.length_b   1.000
_cell.length_c   1.000
_cell.angle_alpha   90.00
_cell.angle_beta   90.00
_cell.angle_gamma   90.00
#
_symmetry.space_group_name_H-M   'P 1'
#
loop_
_entity.id
_entity.type
_entity.pdbx_description
1 polymer ?
#
loop_
_entity_poly.entity_id
_entity_poly.type
_entity_poly.pdbx_seq_one_letter_code
_entity_poly.pdbx_strand_id
1 'polypeptide(L)'
;MSSIVVAGDSSGSITIAAPAVAGSGTLTLPVATDTLAGIAATQTLTNKTLVAPALGTPVSGVLTNCTGVVAGALPAGCVLQVVTGTYATLVSNSTSTFADTGLTATITPTRNTSKILILVSHPGCFKSGANVNNAVAMQLYRDATLVTNFGSYTGYNNSATNAYFNVGGSYYDSPATTSATAYKTRFANVNGNAANVGVQQDSVPSTIVLMEIAV
;
A
#
# COMPACT_ATOMS: atom_id res chain seq x y z
N MET A 1 -32.69 -39.26 35.35
CA MET A 1 -32.02 -38.90 34.11
C MET A 1 -32.26 -39.99 33.09
N SER A 2 -32.74 -39.64 31.94
CA SER A 2 -32.88 -40.61 30.82
C SER A 2 -31.64 -40.51 29.93
N SER A 3 -30.98 -41.63 29.67
CA SER A 3 -29.79 -41.70 28.84
C SER A 3 -29.84 -42.98 27.99
N ILE A 4 -29.16 -42.93 26.82
CA ILE A 4 -28.89 -44.10 25.99
C ILE A 4 -27.42 -44.46 26.22
N VAL A 5 -27.18 -45.72 26.57
CA VAL A 5 -25.81 -46.25 26.75
C VAL A 5 -25.49 -47.22 25.64
N VAL A 6 -24.40 -47.00 24.93
CA VAL A 6 -23.87 -47.86 23.91
C VAL A 6 -22.58 -48.50 24.40
N ALA A 7 -22.59 -49.81 24.53
CA ALA A 7 -21.38 -50.58 24.93
C ALA A 7 -20.38 -50.69 23.77
N GLY A 8 -19.10 -50.58 24.07
CA GLY A 8 -18.03 -50.90 23.09
C GLY A 8 -17.89 -52.40 22.93
N ASP A 9 -17.43 -52.84 21.76
CA ASP A 9 -17.28 -54.27 21.41
C ASP A 9 -16.26 -55.01 22.31
N SER A 10 -15.27 -54.31 22.82
CA SER A 10 -14.21 -54.92 23.61
C SER A 10 -14.22 -54.44 25.06
N SER A 11 -14.50 -53.19 25.30
CA SER A 11 -14.60 -52.59 26.64
C SER A 11 -15.19 -51.20 26.62
N GLY A 12 -15.67 -50.71 27.75
CA GLY A 12 -16.20 -49.39 27.96
C GLY A 12 -17.61 -49.14 27.38
N SER A 13 -18.10 -47.94 27.58
CA SER A 13 -19.42 -47.50 27.07
C SER A 13 -19.40 -46.00 26.78
N ILE A 14 -20.25 -45.58 25.82
CA ILE A 14 -20.56 -44.18 25.54
C ILE A 14 -21.99 -43.92 26.04
N THR A 15 -22.15 -42.89 26.84
CA THR A 15 -23.46 -42.46 27.33
C THR A 15 -23.90 -41.18 26.62
N ILE A 16 -25.06 -41.20 25.98
CA ILE A 16 -25.73 -40.01 25.48
C ILE A 16 -26.77 -39.61 26.57
N ALA A 17 -26.48 -38.53 27.28
CA ALA A 17 -27.31 -38.05 28.37
C ALA A 17 -27.96 -36.72 28.00
N ALA A 18 -29.26 -36.59 28.38
CA ALA A 18 -29.93 -35.30 28.34
C ALA A 18 -29.45 -34.40 29.49
N PRO A 19 -29.31 -33.08 29.31
CA PRO A 19 -29.08 -32.15 30.43
C PRO A 19 -30.23 -32.16 31.42
N ALA A 20 -30.00 -31.67 32.65
CA ALA A 20 -31.00 -31.63 33.70
C ALA A 20 -32.27 -30.89 33.29
N VAL A 21 -32.17 -29.87 32.49
CA VAL A 21 -33.27 -29.12 31.84
C VAL A 21 -33.04 -29.17 30.33
N ALA A 22 -33.66 -30.10 29.66
CA ALA A 22 -33.38 -30.39 28.23
C ALA A 22 -34.17 -29.51 27.24
N GLY A 23 -35.30 -28.92 27.69
CA GLY A 23 -36.22 -28.26 26.75
C GLY A 23 -36.78 -29.22 25.69
N SER A 24 -37.17 -28.71 24.53
CA SER A 24 -37.73 -29.49 23.41
C SER A 24 -36.74 -29.45 22.20
N GLY A 25 -35.50 -29.91 22.41
CA GLY A 25 -34.49 -29.99 21.36
C GLY A 25 -34.47 -31.35 20.64
N THR A 26 -34.20 -31.39 19.36
CA THR A 26 -33.99 -32.62 18.56
C THR A 26 -32.54 -32.68 18.09
N LEU A 27 -31.86 -33.77 18.37
CA LEU A 27 -30.56 -34.09 17.76
C LEU A 27 -30.78 -35.01 16.56
N THR A 28 -30.60 -34.50 15.34
CA THR A 28 -30.65 -35.28 14.13
C THR A 28 -29.27 -35.81 13.80
N LEU A 29 -29.15 -37.14 13.72
CA LEU A 29 -27.91 -37.79 13.28
C LEU A 29 -27.85 -37.83 11.77
N PRO A 30 -26.63 -37.75 11.15
CA PRO A 30 -26.51 -37.89 9.70
C PRO A 30 -26.92 -39.28 9.23
N VAL A 31 -27.51 -39.36 8.06
CA VAL A 31 -27.95 -40.65 7.41
C VAL A 31 -26.75 -41.42 6.84
N ALA A 32 -25.61 -40.76 6.63
CA ALA A 32 -24.36 -41.38 6.18
C ALA A 32 -23.50 -41.79 7.37
N THR A 33 -22.56 -42.70 7.16
CA THR A 33 -21.49 -42.99 8.14
C THR A 33 -20.63 -41.75 8.33
N ASP A 34 -20.72 -41.15 9.49
CA ASP A 34 -19.97 -39.92 9.83
C ASP A 34 -19.59 -39.92 11.32
N THR A 35 -18.66 -39.03 11.69
CA THR A 35 -18.19 -38.91 13.07
C THR A 35 -18.72 -37.60 13.69
N LEU A 36 -19.28 -37.69 14.89
CA LEU A 36 -19.68 -36.50 15.65
C LEU A 36 -18.43 -35.76 16.15
N ALA A 37 -18.38 -34.46 15.89
CA ALA A 37 -17.29 -33.63 16.41
C ALA A 37 -17.48 -33.34 17.90
N GLY A 38 -16.49 -33.72 18.72
CA GLY A 38 -16.46 -33.40 20.15
C GLY A 38 -15.97 -31.96 20.40
N ILE A 39 -16.52 -31.30 21.40
CA ILE A 39 -16.16 -29.92 21.75
C ILE A 39 -14.81 -29.80 22.45
N ALA A 40 -14.27 -30.87 23.05
CA ALA A 40 -13.04 -30.87 23.82
C ALA A 40 -11.91 -31.72 23.20
N ALA A 41 -12.22 -32.53 22.19
CA ALA A 41 -11.25 -33.41 21.53
C ALA A 41 -10.53 -32.69 20.40
N THR A 42 -9.22 -32.98 20.22
CA THR A 42 -8.49 -32.56 19.01
C THR A 42 -9.01 -33.38 17.83
N GLN A 43 -9.66 -32.72 16.87
CA GLN A 43 -10.26 -33.39 15.71
C GLN A 43 -9.97 -32.61 14.43
N THR A 44 -9.76 -33.35 13.33
CA THR A 44 -9.66 -32.76 11.99
C THR A 44 -11.01 -32.84 11.31
N LEU A 45 -11.55 -31.69 10.91
CA LEU A 45 -12.79 -31.59 10.14
C LEU A 45 -12.44 -31.67 8.64
N THR A 46 -12.79 -32.76 7.98
CA THR A 46 -12.54 -32.97 6.56
C THR A 46 -13.82 -32.73 5.76
N ASN A 47 -13.71 -32.03 4.61
CA ASN A 47 -14.83 -31.75 3.72
C ASN A 47 -16.03 -31.04 4.39
N LYS A 48 -15.74 -30.13 5.34
CA LYS A 48 -16.79 -29.35 6.01
C LYS A 48 -16.85 -27.93 5.47
N THR A 49 -18.04 -27.46 5.12
CA THR A 49 -18.28 -26.05 4.83
C THR A 49 -18.70 -25.36 6.12
N LEU A 50 -17.93 -24.37 6.56
CA LEU A 50 -18.24 -23.57 7.74
C LEU A 50 -18.87 -22.25 7.30
N VAL A 51 -20.09 -21.98 7.73
CA VAL A 51 -20.78 -20.72 7.44
C VAL A 51 -20.50 -19.72 8.54
N ALA A 52 -19.86 -18.59 8.20
CA ALA A 52 -19.48 -17.51 9.13
C ALA A 52 -18.78 -18.00 10.42
N PRO A 53 -17.74 -18.84 10.34
CA PRO A 53 -17.12 -19.41 11.55
C PRO A 53 -16.35 -18.32 12.34
N ALA A 54 -16.56 -18.28 13.66
CA ALA A 54 -15.69 -17.51 14.56
C ALA A 54 -14.44 -18.36 14.89
N LEU A 55 -13.37 -18.20 14.12
CA LEU A 55 -12.17 -19.05 14.24
C LEU A 55 -11.19 -18.60 15.33
N GLY A 56 -11.46 -17.49 16.03
CA GLY A 56 -10.49 -16.93 16.99
C GLY A 56 -9.19 -16.52 16.29
N THR A 57 -8.04 -16.80 16.93
CA THR A 57 -6.72 -16.54 16.33
C THR A 57 -6.12 -17.86 15.82
N PRO A 58 -6.18 -18.16 14.50
CA PRO A 58 -5.57 -19.35 13.95
C PRO A 58 -4.05 -19.32 14.16
N VAL A 59 -3.46 -20.42 14.60
CA VAL A 59 -2.00 -20.56 14.77
C VAL A 59 -1.28 -20.53 13.42
N SER A 60 -1.92 -21.05 12.38
CA SER A 60 -1.43 -21.02 11.00
C SER A 60 -2.60 -21.14 10.03
N GLY A 61 -2.39 -20.67 8.81
CA GLY A 61 -3.38 -20.80 7.73
C GLY A 61 -2.80 -20.34 6.40
N VAL A 62 -3.23 -20.98 5.30
CA VAL A 62 -2.94 -20.56 3.93
C VAL A 62 -4.11 -19.72 3.44
N LEU A 63 -3.86 -18.45 3.11
CA LEU A 63 -4.88 -17.50 2.66
C LEU A 63 -5.04 -17.45 1.13
N THR A 64 -4.51 -18.43 0.40
CA THR A 64 -4.47 -18.45 -1.07
C THR A 64 -5.86 -18.26 -1.71
N ASN A 65 -6.91 -18.76 -1.07
CA ASN A 65 -8.29 -18.65 -1.54
C ASN A 65 -9.15 -17.71 -0.69
N CYS A 66 -8.54 -16.92 0.20
CA CYS A 66 -9.28 -15.93 0.98
C CYS A 66 -9.51 -14.69 0.13
N THR A 67 -10.78 -14.36 -0.14
CA THR A 67 -11.20 -13.08 -0.71
C THR A 67 -11.63 -12.14 0.42
N GLY A 68 -11.38 -10.83 0.27
CA GLY A 68 -11.85 -9.86 1.26
C GLY A 68 -10.95 -9.70 2.49
N VAL A 69 -9.63 -10.00 2.38
CA VAL A 69 -8.68 -9.58 3.41
C VAL A 69 -8.64 -8.04 3.43
N VAL A 70 -9.28 -7.46 4.43
CA VAL A 70 -9.35 -6.00 4.56
C VAL A 70 -7.99 -5.42 4.98
N ALA A 71 -7.70 -4.20 4.56
CA ALA A 71 -6.47 -3.50 4.93
C ALA A 71 -6.20 -3.54 6.45
N GLY A 72 -7.26 -3.47 7.28
CA GLY A 72 -7.18 -3.56 8.74
C GLY A 72 -6.62 -4.86 9.30
N ALA A 73 -6.66 -5.95 8.54
CA ALA A 73 -6.13 -7.25 8.95
C ALA A 73 -4.64 -7.43 8.60
N LEU A 74 -4.04 -6.50 7.86
CA LEU A 74 -2.64 -6.57 7.47
C LEU A 74 -1.75 -5.94 8.54
N PRO A 75 -0.59 -6.57 8.88
CA PRO A 75 0.33 -6.03 9.87
C PRO A 75 1.00 -4.74 9.39
N ALA A 76 1.59 -3.99 10.34
CA ALA A 76 2.42 -2.83 10.04
C ALA A 76 3.56 -3.20 9.08
N GLY A 77 3.91 -2.28 8.18
CA GLY A 77 4.92 -2.48 7.14
C GLY A 77 4.40 -3.08 5.83
N CYS A 78 3.17 -3.60 5.78
CA CYS A 78 2.59 -4.06 4.52
C CYS A 78 2.26 -2.90 3.59
N VAL A 79 2.50 -3.12 2.28
CA VAL A 79 2.02 -2.22 1.23
C VAL A 79 0.53 -2.50 1.00
N LEU A 80 -0.31 -1.50 1.22
CA LEU A 80 -1.77 -1.60 1.07
C LEU A 80 -2.24 -1.31 -0.35
N GLN A 81 -1.62 -0.33 -1.00
CA GLN A 81 -1.86 0.03 -2.40
C GLN A 81 -0.65 0.71 -3.02
N VAL A 82 -0.58 0.67 -4.33
CA VAL A 82 0.44 1.36 -5.14
C VAL A 82 -0.27 2.17 -6.21
N VAL A 83 0.10 3.44 -6.34
CA VAL A 83 -0.38 4.34 -7.38
C VAL A 83 0.81 4.91 -8.12
N THR A 84 0.74 4.99 -9.44
CA THR A 84 1.80 5.54 -10.28
C THR A 84 1.28 6.70 -11.12
N GLY A 85 2.12 7.71 -11.32
CA GLY A 85 1.92 8.78 -12.28
C GLY A 85 3.10 8.87 -13.22
N THR A 86 2.84 9.25 -14.47
CA THR A 86 3.87 9.47 -15.49
C THR A 86 3.59 10.75 -16.26
N TYR A 87 4.64 11.44 -16.68
CA TYR A 87 4.53 12.62 -17.54
C TYR A 87 5.75 12.74 -18.46
N ALA A 88 5.53 13.01 -19.75
CA ALA A 88 6.58 13.00 -20.76
C ALA A 88 6.67 14.28 -21.61
N THR A 89 5.77 15.24 -21.38
CA THR A 89 5.82 16.50 -22.13
C THR A 89 6.88 17.43 -21.54
N LEU A 90 7.79 17.93 -22.39
CA LEU A 90 8.83 18.87 -22.00
C LEU A 90 8.25 20.10 -21.29
N VAL A 91 8.77 20.40 -20.12
CA VAL A 91 8.49 21.66 -19.40
C VAL A 91 9.81 22.38 -19.12
N SER A 92 9.86 23.68 -19.45
CA SER A 92 11.03 24.54 -19.24
C SER A 92 10.71 25.69 -18.29
N ASN A 93 11.71 26.12 -17.52
CA ASN A 93 11.61 27.25 -16.60
C ASN A 93 12.93 28.03 -16.58
N SER A 94 12.86 29.34 -16.78
CA SER A 94 14.03 30.25 -16.74
C SER A 94 14.07 31.13 -15.48
N THR A 95 13.11 30.94 -14.58
CA THR A 95 12.94 31.77 -13.37
C THR A 95 13.23 31.00 -12.09
N SER A 96 13.48 31.71 -11.01
CA SER A 96 13.61 31.10 -9.67
C SER A 96 12.24 30.79 -9.00
N THR A 97 11.12 31.12 -9.66
CA THR A 97 9.80 30.74 -9.21
C THR A 97 9.51 29.30 -9.56
N PHE A 98 9.15 28.48 -8.58
CA PHE A 98 8.83 27.07 -8.82
C PHE A 98 7.56 26.89 -9.65
N ALA A 99 7.69 26.19 -10.77
CA ALA A 99 6.60 25.80 -11.66
C ALA A 99 6.35 24.29 -11.59
N ASP A 100 5.13 23.86 -11.88
CA ASP A 100 4.79 22.44 -11.92
C ASP A 100 5.53 21.75 -13.08
N THR A 101 6.04 20.54 -12.84
CA THR A 101 6.68 19.70 -13.87
C THR A 101 5.67 18.98 -14.76
N GLY A 102 4.36 19.01 -14.41
CA GLY A 102 3.33 18.16 -14.98
C GLY A 102 3.22 16.77 -14.32
N LEU A 103 4.25 16.31 -13.63
CA LEU A 103 4.24 15.01 -12.96
C LEU A 103 3.43 15.08 -11.66
N THR A 104 2.38 14.26 -11.60
CA THR A 104 1.50 14.15 -10.43
C THR A 104 0.91 12.74 -10.30
N ALA A 105 0.58 12.34 -9.08
CA ALA A 105 -0.21 11.15 -8.77
C ALA A 105 -1.09 11.44 -7.55
N THR A 106 -2.29 10.85 -7.50
CA THR A 106 -3.23 11.03 -6.39
C THR A 106 -3.51 9.69 -5.75
N ILE A 107 -3.35 9.61 -4.43
CA ILE A 107 -3.64 8.43 -3.63
C ILE A 107 -4.72 8.75 -2.60
N THR A 108 -5.62 7.80 -2.34
CA THR A 108 -6.60 7.90 -1.25
C THR A 108 -6.23 6.87 -0.19
N PRO A 109 -5.57 7.28 0.92
CA PRO A 109 -5.13 6.33 1.93
C PRO A 109 -6.31 5.60 2.56
N THR A 110 -6.14 4.30 2.82
CA THR A 110 -7.17 3.45 3.44
C THR A 110 -7.27 3.65 4.95
N ARG A 111 -6.20 4.20 5.58
CA ARG A 111 -6.15 4.53 7.00
C ARG A 111 -5.53 5.91 7.21
N ASN A 112 -6.00 6.65 8.18
CA ASN A 112 -5.43 7.96 8.56
C ASN A 112 -4.05 7.84 9.24
N THR A 113 -3.68 6.64 9.71
CA THR A 113 -2.35 6.35 10.29
C THR A 113 -1.34 5.96 9.24
N SER A 114 -1.76 5.54 8.05
CA SER A 114 -0.86 5.09 6.98
C SER A 114 0.18 6.13 6.63
N LYS A 115 1.34 5.64 6.22
CA LYS A 115 2.41 6.44 5.62
C LYS A 115 2.42 6.25 4.12
N ILE A 116 2.91 7.26 3.40
CA ILE A 116 3.08 7.17 1.96
C ILE A 116 4.57 7.21 1.65
N LEU A 117 5.09 6.13 1.08
CA LEU A 117 6.43 6.13 0.47
C LEU A 117 6.31 6.65 -0.95
N ILE A 118 6.99 7.75 -1.22
CA ILE A 118 7.02 8.43 -2.50
C ILE A 118 8.38 8.18 -3.15
N LEU A 119 8.38 7.66 -4.39
CA LEU A 119 9.57 7.52 -5.22
C LEU A 119 9.39 8.38 -6.47
N VAL A 120 10.34 9.27 -6.74
CA VAL A 120 10.30 10.18 -7.90
C VAL A 120 11.53 9.97 -8.76
N SER A 121 11.34 9.96 -10.07
CA SER A 121 12.41 9.91 -11.07
C SER A 121 12.10 10.86 -12.23
N HIS A 122 13.02 11.80 -12.49
CA HIS A 122 13.02 12.70 -13.64
C HIS A 122 14.31 12.46 -14.46
N PRO A 123 14.34 11.48 -15.36
CA PRO A 123 15.55 11.15 -16.11
C PRO A 123 15.88 12.14 -17.24
N GLY A 124 14.93 12.94 -17.68
CA GLY A 124 15.10 13.93 -18.74
C GLY A 124 15.28 15.36 -18.24
N CYS A 125 16.04 15.59 -17.18
CA CYS A 125 16.37 16.95 -16.74
C CYS A 125 17.52 17.53 -17.53
N PHE A 126 17.49 18.86 -17.77
CA PHE A 126 18.58 19.56 -18.42
C PHE A 126 18.78 20.98 -17.88
N LYS A 127 19.98 21.50 -18.09
CA LYS A 127 20.27 22.93 -18.09
C LYS A 127 20.74 23.36 -19.49
N SER A 128 20.32 24.56 -19.93
CA SER A 128 20.83 25.14 -21.18
C SER A 128 22.22 25.75 -20.98
N GLY A 129 23.00 25.84 -22.07
CA GLY A 129 24.32 26.49 -22.09
C GLY A 129 24.26 28.02 -22.09
N ALA A 130 23.11 28.64 -21.88
CA ALA A 130 22.96 30.09 -21.93
C ALA A 130 23.61 30.82 -20.74
N ASN A 131 23.83 30.12 -19.63
CA ASN A 131 24.49 30.70 -18.45
C ASN A 131 25.23 29.62 -17.64
N VAL A 132 26.42 29.98 -17.10
CA VAL A 132 27.23 29.08 -16.26
C VAL A 132 26.54 28.72 -14.94
N ASN A 133 25.73 29.63 -14.40
CA ASN A 133 25.16 29.53 -13.05
C ASN A 133 23.76 28.92 -13.02
N ASN A 134 23.20 28.41 -14.13
CA ASN A 134 21.90 27.78 -14.09
C ASN A 134 21.99 26.32 -13.60
N ALA A 135 20.97 25.91 -12.88
CA ALA A 135 20.83 24.57 -12.31
C ALA A 135 19.37 24.33 -11.95
N VAL A 136 18.98 23.07 -11.85
CA VAL A 136 17.61 22.67 -11.46
C VAL A 136 17.54 22.60 -9.93
N ALA A 137 16.55 23.31 -9.36
CA ALA A 137 15.99 23.01 -8.04
C ALA A 137 14.69 22.21 -8.21
N MET A 138 14.51 21.14 -7.44
CA MET A 138 13.35 20.24 -7.51
C MET A 138 12.73 20.07 -6.15
N GLN A 139 11.39 20.18 -6.07
CA GLN A 139 10.59 20.08 -4.86
C GLN A 139 9.47 19.07 -5.02
N LEU A 140 9.12 18.40 -3.92
CA LEU A 140 7.91 17.57 -3.79
C LEU A 140 6.85 18.36 -3.00
N TYR A 141 5.65 18.38 -3.53
CA TYR A 141 4.47 18.94 -2.88
C TYR A 141 3.44 17.85 -2.59
N ARG A 142 2.75 18.00 -1.46
CA ARG A 142 1.47 17.35 -1.16
C ARG A 142 0.40 18.42 -1.27
N ASP A 143 -0.49 18.31 -2.25
CA ASP A 143 -1.46 19.34 -2.61
C ASP A 143 -0.79 20.71 -2.82
N ALA A 144 -0.99 21.65 -1.91
CA ALA A 144 -0.36 22.97 -1.92
C ALA A 144 0.85 23.08 -0.97
N THR A 145 1.14 22.05 -0.16
CA THR A 145 2.16 22.09 0.89
C THR A 145 3.49 21.53 0.37
N LEU A 146 4.56 22.30 0.51
CA LEU A 146 5.92 21.80 0.28
C LEU A 146 6.25 20.70 1.31
N VAL A 147 6.64 19.52 0.82
CA VAL A 147 6.99 18.37 1.65
C VAL A 147 8.50 18.23 1.81
N THR A 148 9.23 18.29 0.69
CA THR A 148 10.70 18.18 0.70
C THR A 148 11.33 18.74 -0.57
N ASN A 149 12.66 18.95 -0.51
CA ASN A 149 13.48 19.28 -1.68
C ASN A 149 14.28 18.05 -2.10
N PHE A 150 14.29 17.72 -3.39
CA PHE A 150 15.11 16.65 -3.95
C PHE A 150 16.47 17.12 -4.46
N GLY A 151 16.65 18.41 -4.64
CA GLY A 151 17.89 19.01 -5.08
C GLY A 151 17.80 20.53 -5.22
N SER A 152 18.91 21.22 -5.04
CA SER A 152 18.95 22.69 -5.12
C SER A 152 19.91 23.20 -6.20
N TYR A 153 20.91 22.44 -6.60
CA TYR A 153 21.89 22.82 -7.64
C TYR A 153 22.20 21.63 -8.56
N THR A 154 21.18 20.84 -8.91
CA THR A 154 21.39 19.67 -9.74
C THR A 154 21.72 20.10 -11.18
N GLY A 155 22.74 19.47 -11.76
CA GLY A 155 23.23 19.78 -13.10
C GLY A 155 24.16 21.00 -13.19
N TYR A 156 24.46 21.67 -12.09
CA TYR A 156 25.49 22.74 -12.06
C TYR A 156 26.86 22.20 -12.46
N ASN A 157 27.56 22.88 -13.37
CA ASN A 157 28.87 22.45 -13.84
C ASN A 157 29.84 23.61 -14.12
N ASN A 158 29.54 24.83 -13.66
CA ASN A 158 30.34 26.04 -13.86
C ASN A 158 30.79 26.25 -15.34
N SER A 159 29.94 25.86 -16.29
CA SER A 159 30.20 26.00 -17.71
C SER A 159 28.93 26.45 -18.45
N ALA A 160 29.11 27.30 -19.48
CA ALA A 160 28.05 27.72 -20.40
C ALA A 160 27.80 26.63 -21.45
N THR A 161 27.58 25.38 -21.04
CA THR A 161 27.27 24.24 -21.89
C THR A 161 25.98 23.58 -21.47
N ASN A 162 25.29 22.97 -22.42
CA ASN A 162 24.14 22.14 -22.11
C ASN A 162 24.60 20.94 -21.27
N ALA A 163 23.81 20.60 -20.25
CA ALA A 163 24.02 19.39 -19.48
C ALA A 163 22.69 18.67 -19.28
N TYR A 164 22.73 17.34 -19.40
CA TYR A 164 21.61 16.46 -19.20
C TYR A 164 21.90 15.56 -18.00
N PHE A 165 20.88 15.36 -17.16
CA PHE A 165 21.05 14.64 -15.89
C PHE A 165 19.71 14.12 -15.38
N ASN A 166 19.78 13.36 -14.32
CA ASN A 166 18.59 12.85 -13.64
C ASN A 166 18.41 13.57 -12.30
N VAL A 167 17.16 13.84 -11.96
CA VAL A 167 16.76 14.26 -10.61
C VAL A 167 15.75 13.26 -10.09
N GLY A 168 15.92 12.82 -8.86
CA GLY A 168 14.98 11.92 -8.22
C GLY A 168 15.26 11.82 -6.74
N GLY A 169 14.37 11.16 -6.06
CA GLY A 169 14.50 10.93 -4.63
C GLY A 169 13.34 10.13 -4.09
N SER A 170 13.45 9.81 -2.81
CA SER A 170 12.40 9.17 -2.04
C SER A 170 12.03 10.02 -0.84
N TYR A 171 10.79 9.92 -0.43
CA TYR A 171 10.30 10.55 0.79
C TYR A 171 9.24 9.68 1.46
N TYR A 172 9.19 9.72 2.79
CA TYR A 172 8.24 8.97 3.60
C TYR A 172 7.34 9.95 4.34
N ASP A 173 6.15 10.16 3.82
CA ASP A 173 5.20 11.18 4.31
C ASP A 173 4.13 10.60 5.23
N SER A 174 3.55 11.49 6.03
CA SER A 174 2.45 11.21 6.97
C SER A 174 1.29 12.14 6.67
N PRO A 175 0.43 11.85 5.69
CA PRO A 175 -0.67 12.74 5.31
C PRO A 175 -1.76 12.85 6.38
N ALA A 176 -1.89 11.86 7.26
CA ALA A 176 -2.87 11.77 8.35
C ALA A 176 -4.32 11.98 7.89
N THR A 177 -4.67 11.44 6.73
CA THR A 177 -6.01 11.56 6.12
C THR A 177 -6.39 10.31 5.35
N THR A 178 -7.68 10.11 5.15
CA THR A 178 -8.26 9.13 4.22
C THR A 178 -8.91 9.79 3.01
N SER A 179 -8.69 11.10 2.82
CA SER A 179 -9.13 11.82 1.63
C SER A 179 -8.11 11.68 0.50
N ALA A 180 -8.57 11.87 -0.75
CA ALA A 180 -7.71 11.91 -1.91
C ALA A 180 -6.64 13.01 -1.74
N THR A 181 -5.37 12.63 -1.88
CA THR A 181 -4.19 13.45 -1.64
C THR A 181 -3.28 13.40 -2.87
N ALA A 182 -3.03 14.55 -3.47
CA ALA A 182 -2.18 14.65 -4.65
C ALA A 182 -0.72 14.92 -4.27
N TYR A 183 0.20 14.16 -4.86
CA TYR A 183 1.63 14.43 -4.79
C TYR A 183 2.11 14.86 -6.17
N LYS A 184 2.85 15.95 -6.22
CA LYS A 184 3.40 16.50 -7.46
C LYS A 184 4.78 17.08 -7.27
N THR A 185 5.54 17.21 -8.37
CA THR A 185 6.83 17.86 -8.36
C THR A 185 6.77 19.25 -8.98
N ARG A 186 7.57 20.16 -8.43
CA ARG A 186 7.80 21.50 -8.96
C ARG A 186 9.30 21.75 -9.11
N PHE A 187 9.68 22.58 -10.08
CA PHE A 187 11.08 22.88 -10.36
C PHE A 187 11.30 24.36 -10.69
N ALA A 188 12.52 24.81 -10.51
CA ALA A 188 12.95 26.15 -10.82
C ALA A 188 14.38 26.17 -11.36
N ASN A 189 14.75 27.24 -12.10
CA ASN A 189 16.16 27.62 -12.24
C ASN A 189 16.62 28.31 -10.96
N VAL A 190 17.58 27.70 -10.26
CA VAL A 190 18.04 28.16 -8.94
C VAL A 190 18.34 29.67 -8.90
N ASN A 191 18.98 30.20 -9.93
CA ASN A 191 19.47 31.58 -9.94
C ASN A 191 18.53 32.56 -10.71
N GLY A 192 17.50 32.07 -11.40
CA GLY A 192 16.56 32.92 -12.14
C GLY A 192 17.22 33.83 -13.16
N ASN A 193 18.32 33.37 -13.78
CA ASN A 193 19.20 34.17 -14.64
C ASN A 193 18.77 34.19 -16.12
N ALA A 194 17.47 33.96 -16.40
CA ALA A 194 16.84 33.87 -17.72
C ALA A 194 17.33 32.71 -18.61
N ALA A 195 18.24 31.87 -18.13
CA ALA A 195 18.63 30.64 -18.83
C ALA A 195 17.65 29.50 -18.53
N ASN A 196 17.31 28.69 -19.51
CA ASN A 196 16.34 27.60 -19.33
C ASN A 196 16.96 26.42 -18.59
N VAL A 197 16.19 25.89 -17.64
CA VAL A 197 16.29 24.53 -17.15
C VAL A 197 15.01 23.80 -17.51
N GLY A 198 15.03 22.49 -17.60
CA GLY A 198 13.81 21.76 -17.95
C GLY A 198 13.82 20.31 -17.48
N VAL A 199 12.66 19.70 -17.69
CA VAL A 199 12.36 18.31 -17.33
C VAL A 199 11.65 17.66 -18.54
N GLN A 200 11.67 16.34 -18.62
CA GLN A 200 11.10 15.54 -19.72
C GLN A 200 11.69 15.88 -21.11
N GLN A 201 12.98 16.19 -21.17
CA GLN A 201 13.67 16.41 -22.45
C GLN A 201 13.54 15.15 -23.34
N ASP A 202 13.36 15.36 -24.64
CA ASP A 202 13.19 14.31 -25.65
C ASP A 202 12.02 13.34 -25.35
N SER A 203 10.99 13.84 -24.68
CA SER A 203 9.82 13.05 -24.27
C SER A 203 10.17 11.86 -23.36
N VAL A 204 11.30 11.92 -22.67
CA VAL A 204 11.68 10.90 -21.67
C VAL A 204 10.72 10.98 -20.48
N PRO A 205 9.98 9.92 -20.16
CA PRO A 205 8.95 9.98 -19.15
C PRO A 205 9.54 10.12 -17.73
N SER A 206 9.04 11.09 -17.00
CA SER A 206 9.20 11.16 -15.55
C SER A 206 8.15 10.31 -14.86
N THR A 207 8.49 9.75 -13.71
CA THR A 207 7.60 8.86 -12.95
C THR A 207 7.53 9.24 -11.48
N ILE A 208 6.36 9.06 -10.89
CA ILE A 208 6.13 9.10 -9.46
C ILE A 208 5.40 7.83 -9.03
N VAL A 209 5.89 7.18 -8.00
CA VAL A 209 5.26 6.01 -7.40
C VAL A 209 4.90 6.35 -5.96
N LEU A 210 3.64 6.12 -5.60
CA LEU A 210 3.10 6.28 -4.25
C LEU A 210 2.75 4.91 -3.71
N MET A 211 3.31 4.53 -2.57
CA MET A 211 3.01 3.28 -1.87
C MET A 211 2.42 3.59 -0.51
N GLU A 212 1.19 3.17 -0.25
CA GLU A 212 0.62 3.24 1.09
C GLU A 212 1.18 2.12 1.95
N ILE A 213 1.76 2.48 3.08
CA ILE A 213 2.35 1.57 4.05
C ILE A 213 1.48 1.54 5.30
N ALA A 214 1.07 0.35 5.73
CA ALA A 214 0.37 0.12 6.99
C ALA A 214 1.25 0.50 8.20
N VAL A 215 0.68 1.20 9.18
CA VAL A 215 1.32 1.54 10.46
C VAL A 215 0.38 1.18 11.61
#